data_2ee583c39f393ea74f0d61c451dea57d
#
_entry.id   2ee583c39f393ea74f0d61c451dea57d
#
_cell.length_a   1.000
_cell.length_b   1.000
_cell.length_c   1.000
_cell.angle_alpha   90.00
_cell.angle_beta   90.00
_cell.angle_gamma   90.00
#
_symmetry.space_group_name_H-M   'P 1'
#
loop_
_entity.id
_entity.type
_entity.pdbx_description
1 polymer ?
#
loop_
_entity_poly.entity_id
_entity_poly.type
_entity_poly.pdbx_seq_one_letter_code
_entity_poly.pdbx_strand_id
1 'polypeptide(L)'
;MKIQLSEHFTYKKLLRFVLPSIVMMIFTSIYGVVDGLFVSNYVGKTAFAAVNLIMPFLMASSALGFMIGTGGSAIVAKTLGEGKKEQANEYFSMLVYLTLIGGIVLSALGILFSPLIARGLGADGALLTNCVLYARITLLSMPAFMLQNVFQSFFVTAEKPKLGLGVIVIAGVTNMVLDFLLVGVFQIGLAGAAFATVTSECIGGLFPILYFARRNSSLLKLGRTHFNGKIFLCACGNGSSELMTNLSSSIVNSLYNIQLMNLAGENGVAAFGTIMYVNFIFIAIFLGYSIGSAPLVSYHYGAGNHDELKNLFQKSLRLIGIWGLMLFILAQLIARPLAAIFVGYDADLFSMTQNGFRIYCIAYLINGFNIYGSSFFTALNNGLISAAISFLRTLVFQLAAVLLLPLLLGINGIWSAVAVAELLTLGLTVTFFVRNRKKYHYA
;
A
#
# COMPACT_ATOMS: atom_id res chain seq x y z
N MET A 1 -11.80 19.27 -17.85
CA MET A 1 -11.85 18.24 -18.89
C MET A 1 -11.81 16.89 -18.20
N LYS A 2 -12.75 16.00 -18.49
CA LYS A 2 -12.78 14.64 -17.98
C LYS A 2 -11.85 13.81 -18.86
N ILE A 3 -10.82 13.17 -18.30
CA ILE A 3 -9.91 12.29 -19.03
C ILE A 3 -10.49 10.89 -19.01
N GLN A 4 -10.62 10.26 -20.19
CA GLN A 4 -11.17 8.91 -20.36
C GLN A 4 -10.03 7.88 -20.51
N LEU A 5 -10.30 6.63 -20.13
CA LEU A 5 -9.33 5.54 -20.25
C LEU A 5 -8.94 5.26 -21.72
N SER A 6 -9.86 5.53 -22.65
CA SER A 6 -9.69 5.27 -24.10
C SER A 6 -8.85 6.31 -24.85
N GLU A 7 -8.47 7.42 -24.19
CA GLU A 7 -7.76 8.50 -24.86
C GLU A 7 -6.26 8.17 -25.06
N HIS A 8 -5.64 8.88 -26.02
CA HIS A 8 -4.18 8.91 -26.12
C HIS A 8 -3.57 9.73 -24.99
N PHE A 9 -2.56 9.16 -24.30
CA PHE A 9 -1.93 9.77 -23.14
C PHE A 9 -0.59 10.45 -23.50
N THR A 10 -0.61 11.79 -23.53
CA THR A 10 0.61 12.60 -23.45
C THR A 10 1.13 12.60 -22.00
N TYR A 11 2.40 12.99 -21.77
CA TYR A 11 2.95 13.13 -20.40
C TYR A 11 2.05 13.98 -19.49
N LYS A 12 1.56 15.13 -20.00
CA LYS A 12 0.67 16.03 -19.25
C LYS A 12 -0.65 15.38 -18.85
N LYS A 13 -1.27 14.64 -19.78
CA LYS A 13 -2.53 13.90 -19.49
C LYS A 13 -2.31 12.76 -18.51
N LEU A 14 -1.25 11.99 -18.70
CA LEU A 14 -0.88 10.87 -17.83
C LEU A 14 -0.66 11.37 -16.40
N LEU A 15 0.20 12.37 -16.21
CA LEU A 15 0.45 12.95 -14.91
C LEU A 15 -0.83 13.52 -14.27
N ARG A 16 -1.66 14.23 -15.03
CA ARG A 16 -2.93 14.79 -14.52
C ARG A 16 -3.93 13.71 -14.11
N PHE A 17 -3.88 12.54 -14.75
CA PHE A 17 -4.75 11.42 -14.42
C PHE A 17 -4.27 10.66 -13.19
N VAL A 18 -2.96 10.41 -13.06
CA VAL A 18 -2.40 9.62 -11.94
C VAL A 18 -2.13 10.45 -10.69
N LEU A 19 -1.96 11.77 -10.80
CA LEU A 19 -1.65 12.65 -9.68
C LEU A 19 -2.62 12.53 -8.50
N PRO A 20 -3.95 12.43 -8.67
CA PRO A 20 -4.85 12.20 -7.54
C PRO A 20 -4.53 10.91 -6.78
N SER A 21 -4.14 9.83 -7.47
CA SER A 21 -3.77 8.57 -6.83
C SER A 21 -2.45 8.67 -6.06
N ILE A 22 -1.48 9.43 -6.59
CA ILE A 22 -0.21 9.71 -5.90
C ILE A 22 -0.47 10.49 -4.62
N VAL A 23 -1.24 11.59 -4.71
CA VAL A 23 -1.59 12.43 -3.55
C VAL A 23 -2.40 11.62 -2.52
N MET A 24 -3.29 10.76 -2.97
CA MET A 24 -4.06 9.86 -2.11
C MET A 24 -3.15 8.94 -1.30
N MET A 25 -2.16 8.31 -1.93
CA MET A 25 -1.22 7.40 -1.23
C MET A 25 -0.30 8.15 -0.26
N ILE A 26 0.20 9.33 -0.65
CA ILE A 26 0.99 10.20 0.24
C ILE A 26 0.16 10.60 1.47
N PHE A 27 -1.08 11.04 1.26
CA PHE A 27 -1.97 11.46 2.34
C PHE A 27 -2.29 10.30 3.28
N THR A 28 -2.53 9.09 2.74
CA THR A 28 -2.74 7.87 3.53
C THR A 28 -1.52 7.56 4.42
N SER A 29 -0.30 7.72 3.89
CA SER A 29 0.93 7.53 4.69
C SER A 29 1.06 8.57 5.81
N ILE A 30 0.70 9.82 5.57
CA ILE A 30 0.80 10.91 6.54
C ILE A 30 -0.21 10.72 7.68
N TYR A 31 -1.50 10.48 7.37
CA TYR A 31 -2.49 10.38 8.44
C TYR A 31 -2.27 9.16 9.34
N GLY A 32 -1.74 8.05 8.80
CA GLY A 32 -1.38 6.89 9.60
C GLY A 32 -0.26 7.19 10.62
N VAL A 33 0.70 8.06 10.26
CA VAL A 33 1.73 8.53 11.20
C VAL A 33 1.10 9.43 12.28
N VAL A 34 0.17 10.30 11.91
CA VAL A 34 -0.51 11.21 12.85
C VAL A 34 -1.34 10.43 13.88
N ASP A 35 -2.09 9.42 13.45
CA ASP A 35 -2.85 8.51 14.34
C ASP A 35 -1.92 7.87 15.39
N GLY A 36 -0.80 7.31 14.96
CA GLY A 36 0.21 6.74 15.87
C GLY A 36 0.78 7.76 16.88
N LEU A 37 0.96 9.02 16.46
CA LEU A 37 1.42 10.10 17.35
C LEU A 37 0.39 10.43 18.43
N PHE A 38 -0.91 10.47 18.10
CA PHE A 38 -1.95 10.70 19.09
C PHE A 38 -2.00 9.59 20.15
N VAL A 39 -1.98 8.33 19.73
CA VAL A 39 -1.96 7.19 20.66
C VAL A 39 -0.72 7.23 21.55
N SER A 40 0.46 7.46 20.99
CA SER A 40 1.73 7.49 21.74
C SER A 40 1.77 8.59 22.79
N ASN A 41 1.32 9.80 22.43
CA ASN A 41 1.49 10.96 23.32
C ASN A 41 0.37 11.12 24.37
N TYR A 42 -0.87 10.69 24.04
CA TYR A 42 -2.02 10.95 24.90
C TYR A 42 -2.56 9.72 25.63
N VAL A 43 -2.32 8.50 25.10
CA VAL A 43 -2.87 7.27 25.73
C VAL A 43 -1.82 6.55 26.57
N GLY A 44 -0.55 6.62 26.15
CA GLY A 44 0.59 6.08 26.91
C GLY A 44 1.22 4.82 26.29
N LYS A 45 2.34 4.42 26.89
CA LYS A 45 3.26 3.39 26.33
C LYS A 45 2.60 2.04 26.11
N THR A 46 1.81 1.54 27.09
CA THR A 46 1.19 0.21 27.00
C THR A 46 0.12 0.16 25.91
N ALA A 47 -0.66 1.24 25.73
CA ALA A 47 -1.65 1.35 24.68
C ALA A 47 -0.99 1.43 23.30
N PHE A 48 0.08 2.23 23.16
CA PHE A 48 0.83 2.33 21.93
C PHE A 48 1.50 0.99 21.55
N ALA A 49 2.05 0.28 22.55
CA ALA A 49 2.58 -1.06 22.34
C ALA A 49 1.49 -2.05 21.88
N ALA A 50 0.28 -1.96 22.45
CA ALA A 50 -0.85 -2.80 22.07
C ALA A 50 -1.28 -2.58 20.62
N VAL A 51 -1.38 -1.32 20.17
CA VAL A 51 -1.68 -0.97 18.78
C VAL A 51 -0.62 -1.54 17.84
N ASN A 52 0.66 -1.31 18.13
CA ASN A 52 1.75 -1.80 17.28
C ASN A 52 1.80 -3.33 17.21
N LEU A 53 1.45 -4.02 18.28
CA LEU A 53 1.47 -5.49 18.33
C LEU A 53 0.33 -6.09 17.48
N ILE A 54 -0.87 -5.48 17.49
CA ILE A 54 -2.03 -6.03 16.77
C ILE A 54 -2.12 -5.52 15.31
N MET A 55 -1.46 -4.39 14.99
CA MET A 55 -1.48 -3.80 13.65
C MET A 55 -1.09 -4.76 12.51
N PRO A 56 -0.04 -5.58 12.61
CA PRO A 56 0.30 -6.54 11.55
C PRO A 56 -0.84 -7.48 11.20
N PHE A 57 -1.62 -7.93 12.19
CA PHE A 57 -2.79 -8.77 11.95
C PHE A 57 -3.91 -8.01 11.23
N LEU A 58 -4.19 -6.78 11.63
CA LEU A 58 -5.20 -5.93 10.99
C LEU A 58 -4.80 -5.61 9.54
N MET A 59 -3.53 -5.26 9.31
CA MET A 59 -2.99 -4.98 7.98
C MET A 59 -3.00 -6.21 7.08
N ALA A 60 -2.61 -7.39 7.59
CA ALA A 60 -2.66 -8.63 6.84
C ALA A 60 -4.09 -8.99 6.42
N SER A 61 -5.07 -8.77 7.32
CA SER A 61 -6.48 -9.00 7.03
C SER A 61 -7.01 -8.03 5.97
N SER A 62 -6.67 -6.74 6.06
CA SER A 62 -7.08 -5.72 5.09
C SER A 62 -6.37 -5.86 3.74
N ALA A 63 -5.20 -6.48 3.69
CA ALA A 63 -4.45 -6.73 2.45
C ALA A 63 -5.22 -7.61 1.45
N LEU A 64 -6.19 -8.40 1.92
CA LEU A 64 -7.15 -9.09 1.05
C LEU A 64 -8.00 -8.10 0.24
N GLY A 65 -8.33 -6.94 0.81
CA GLY A 65 -8.99 -5.85 0.09
C GLY A 65 -8.09 -5.28 -1.02
N PHE A 66 -6.81 -5.04 -0.75
CA PHE A 66 -5.84 -4.64 -1.79
C PHE A 66 -5.71 -5.68 -2.89
N MET A 67 -5.61 -6.97 -2.52
CA MET A 67 -5.53 -8.08 -3.47
C MET A 67 -6.74 -8.08 -4.43
N ILE A 68 -7.95 -8.01 -3.89
CA ILE A 68 -9.18 -8.00 -4.70
C ILE A 68 -9.29 -6.68 -5.49
N GLY A 69 -8.89 -5.56 -4.91
CA GLY A 69 -8.92 -4.25 -5.53
C GLY A 69 -8.01 -4.14 -6.76
N THR A 70 -6.74 -4.45 -6.61
CA THR A 70 -5.75 -4.34 -7.70
C THR A 70 -5.98 -5.40 -8.78
N GLY A 71 -6.12 -6.66 -8.38
CA GLY A 71 -6.36 -7.74 -9.33
C GLY A 71 -7.72 -7.66 -10.02
N GLY A 72 -8.76 -7.28 -9.28
CA GLY A 72 -10.11 -7.11 -9.80
C GLY A 72 -10.24 -5.89 -10.72
N SER A 73 -9.64 -4.76 -10.35
CA SER A 73 -9.66 -3.55 -11.19
C SER A 73 -9.00 -3.79 -12.55
N ALA A 74 -7.92 -4.58 -12.59
CA ALA A 74 -7.27 -4.96 -13.83
C ALA A 74 -8.19 -5.80 -14.74
N ILE A 75 -8.91 -6.78 -14.17
CA ILE A 75 -9.89 -7.59 -14.95
C ILE A 75 -11.02 -6.70 -15.44
N VAL A 76 -11.59 -5.86 -14.60
CA VAL A 76 -12.70 -4.97 -14.95
C VAL A 76 -12.27 -3.95 -16.01
N ALA A 77 -11.10 -3.32 -15.88
CA ALA A 77 -10.59 -2.37 -16.86
C ALA A 77 -10.32 -3.04 -18.22
N LYS A 78 -9.76 -4.26 -18.22
CA LYS A 78 -9.59 -5.06 -19.44
C LYS A 78 -10.92 -5.34 -20.11
N THR A 79 -11.93 -5.80 -19.35
CA THR A 79 -13.27 -6.10 -19.86
C THR A 79 -13.95 -4.85 -20.43
N LEU A 80 -13.72 -3.67 -19.83
CA LEU A 80 -14.14 -2.38 -20.38
C LEU A 80 -13.45 -2.09 -21.72
N GLY A 81 -12.15 -2.37 -21.82
CA GLY A 81 -11.37 -2.23 -23.06
C GLY A 81 -11.87 -3.14 -24.18
N GLU A 82 -12.34 -4.34 -23.85
CA GLU A 82 -12.99 -5.28 -24.78
C GLU A 82 -14.39 -4.79 -25.24
N GLY A 83 -14.88 -3.65 -24.75
CA GLY A 83 -16.20 -3.11 -25.06
C GLY A 83 -17.38 -3.75 -24.30
N LYS A 84 -17.11 -4.68 -23.37
CA LYS A 84 -18.12 -5.46 -22.63
C LYS A 84 -18.51 -4.77 -21.31
N LYS A 85 -19.14 -3.59 -21.42
CA LYS A 85 -19.43 -2.73 -20.28
C LYS A 85 -20.35 -3.38 -19.23
N GLU A 86 -21.38 -4.11 -19.65
CA GLU A 86 -22.30 -4.77 -18.72
C GLU A 86 -21.60 -5.85 -17.92
N GLN A 87 -20.81 -6.69 -18.57
CA GLN A 87 -20.01 -7.73 -17.92
C GLN A 87 -18.96 -7.14 -16.95
N ALA A 88 -18.35 -6.00 -17.30
CA ALA A 88 -17.44 -5.29 -16.41
C ALA A 88 -18.16 -4.81 -15.14
N ASN A 89 -19.39 -4.32 -15.23
CA ASN A 89 -20.21 -3.93 -14.08
C ASN A 89 -20.63 -5.14 -13.23
N GLU A 90 -20.94 -6.28 -13.84
CA GLU A 90 -21.21 -7.53 -13.11
C GLU A 90 -19.99 -7.98 -12.31
N TYR A 91 -18.81 -8.00 -12.92
CA TYR A 91 -17.56 -8.35 -12.23
C TYR A 91 -17.22 -7.37 -11.10
N PHE A 92 -17.35 -6.08 -11.36
CA PHE A 92 -17.19 -5.05 -10.33
C PHE A 92 -18.12 -5.27 -9.14
N SER A 93 -19.42 -5.46 -9.41
CA SER A 93 -20.43 -5.68 -8.36
C SER A 93 -20.14 -6.95 -7.57
N MET A 94 -19.81 -8.05 -8.24
CA MET A 94 -19.44 -9.31 -7.60
C MET A 94 -18.25 -9.14 -6.64
N LEU A 95 -17.16 -8.49 -7.11
CA LEU A 95 -15.96 -8.30 -6.31
C LEU A 95 -16.22 -7.42 -5.09
N VAL A 96 -17.02 -6.35 -5.23
CA VAL A 96 -17.40 -5.48 -4.10
C VAL A 96 -18.24 -6.26 -3.07
N TYR A 97 -19.25 -7.03 -3.52
CA TYR A 97 -20.08 -7.79 -2.60
C TYR A 97 -19.32 -8.93 -1.92
N LEU A 98 -18.43 -9.62 -2.63
CA LEU A 98 -17.59 -10.66 -2.03
C LEU A 98 -16.59 -10.07 -1.03
N THR A 99 -16.07 -8.88 -1.29
CA THR A 99 -15.22 -8.17 -0.32
C THR A 99 -15.99 -7.79 0.93
N LEU A 100 -17.22 -7.30 0.78
CA LEU A 100 -18.10 -6.98 1.92
C LEU A 100 -18.38 -8.23 2.77
N ILE A 101 -18.79 -9.33 2.13
CA ILE A 101 -19.09 -10.60 2.81
C ILE A 101 -17.82 -11.15 3.48
N GLY A 102 -16.70 -11.19 2.77
CA GLY A 102 -15.42 -11.64 3.31
C GLY A 102 -14.96 -10.79 4.49
N GLY A 103 -15.14 -9.47 4.42
CA GLY A 103 -14.85 -8.55 5.52
C GLY A 103 -15.73 -8.81 6.75
N ILE A 104 -17.03 -9.08 6.57
CA ILE A 104 -17.95 -9.43 7.67
C ILE A 104 -17.50 -10.75 8.33
N VAL A 105 -17.16 -11.77 7.54
CA VAL A 105 -16.67 -13.05 8.05
C VAL A 105 -15.36 -12.87 8.82
N LEU A 106 -14.40 -12.13 8.26
CA LEU A 106 -13.13 -11.83 8.94
C LEU A 106 -13.32 -11.01 10.22
N SER A 107 -14.25 -10.04 10.20
CA SER A 107 -14.64 -9.27 11.39
C SER A 107 -15.15 -10.19 12.49
N ALA A 108 -16.14 -11.03 12.19
CA ALA A 108 -16.74 -11.95 13.16
C ALA A 108 -15.70 -12.93 13.72
N LEU A 109 -14.91 -13.56 12.87
CA LEU A 109 -13.84 -14.49 13.30
C LEU A 109 -12.75 -13.76 14.10
N GLY A 110 -12.32 -12.59 13.62
CA GLY A 110 -11.30 -11.79 14.31
C GLY A 110 -11.73 -11.33 15.68
N ILE A 111 -12.98 -10.88 15.85
CA ILE A 111 -13.55 -10.48 17.16
C ILE A 111 -13.61 -11.70 18.09
N LEU A 112 -14.08 -12.84 17.59
CA LEU A 112 -14.20 -14.07 18.37
C LEU A 112 -12.82 -14.57 18.85
N PHE A 113 -11.84 -14.60 17.94
CA PHE A 113 -10.50 -15.09 18.22
C PHE A 113 -9.50 -14.02 18.67
N SER A 114 -9.92 -12.77 18.88
CA SER A 114 -9.02 -11.65 19.26
C SER A 114 -8.14 -11.96 20.48
N PRO A 115 -8.63 -12.63 21.57
CA PRO A 115 -7.76 -12.95 22.70
C PRO A 115 -6.68 -14.00 22.35
N LEU A 116 -7.03 -14.97 21.50
CA LEU A 116 -6.08 -16.01 21.05
C LEU A 116 -5.02 -15.42 20.13
N ILE A 117 -5.44 -14.53 19.22
CA ILE A 117 -4.54 -13.83 18.30
C ILE A 117 -3.56 -12.96 19.08
N ALA A 118 -4.06 -12.15 20.04
CA ALA A 118 -3.21 -11.27 20.85
C ALA A 118 -2.21 -12.05 21.70
N ARG A 119 -2.63 -13.17 22.31
CA ARG A 119 -1.71 -14.09 23.03
C ARG A 119 -0.68 -14.71 22.09
N GLY A 120 -1.09 -15.16 20.91
CA GLY A 120 -0.19 -15.71 19.89
C GLY A 120 0.88 -14.72 19.43
N LEU A 121 0.57 -13.41 19.48
CA LEU A 121 1.51 -12.33 19.21
C LEU A 121 2.38 -11.95 20.43
N GLY A 122 2.20 -12.60 21.57
CA GLY A 122 3.00 -12.37 22.78
C GLY A 122 2.40 -11.35 23.76
N ALA A 123 1.11 -10.99 23.63
CA ALA A 123 0.47 -10.11 24.59
C ALA A 123 0.09 -10.85 25.87
N ASP A 124 0.37 -10.24 27.02
CA ASP A 124 -0.05 -10.73 28.34
C ASP A 124 -0.48 -9.59 29.26
N GLY A 125 -1.22 -9.90 30.33
CA GLY A 125 -1.66 -8.95 31.35
C GLY A 125 -2.41 -7.72 30.79
N ALA A 126 -1.98 -6.52 31.15
CA ALA A 126 -2.58 -5.26 30.69
C ALA A 126 -2.42 -5.04 29.17
N LEU A 127 -1.31 -5.50 28.59
CA LEU A 127 -1.06 -5.44 27.15
C LEU A 127 -2.11 -6.26 26.38
N LEU A 128 -2.44 -7.47 26.86
CA LEU A 128 -3.48 -8.33 26.29
C LEU A 128 -4.83 -7.64 26.30
N THR A 129 -5.21 -7.04 27.42
CA THR A 129 -6.49 -6.32 27.56
C THR A 129 -6.60 -5.19 26.54
N ASN A 130 -5.55 -4.38 26.40
CA ASN A 130 -5.52 -3.29 25.41
C ASN A 130 -5.52 -3.79 23.97
N CYS A 131 -4.78 -4.85 23.64
CA CYS A 131 -4.78 -5.48 22.31
C CYS A 131 -6.19 -5.96 21.95
N VAL A 132 -6.86 -6.68 22.85
CA VAL A 132 -8.21 -7.20 22.62
C VAL A 132 -9.23 -6.09 22.48
N LEU A 133 -9.15 -5.05 23.32
CA LEU A 133 -10.04 -3.89 23.24
C LEU A 133 -9.90 -3.19 21.87
N TYR A 134 -8.68 -2.83 21.51
CA TYR A 134 -8.41 -2.14 20.24
C TYR A 134 -8.80 -3.00 19.03
N ALA A 135 -8.39 -4.28 19.02
CA ALA A 135 -8.72 -5.21 17.96
C ALA A 135 -10.23 -5.38 17.77
N ARG A 136 -11.00 -5.57 18.85
CA ARG A 136 -12.45 -5.76 18.76
C ARG A 136 -13.16 -4.54 18.19
N ILE A 137 -12.76 -3.35 18.57
CA ILE A 137 -13.36 -2.12 18.05
C ILE A 137 -13.01 -1.95 16.57
N THR A 138 -11.72 -2.04 16.21
CA THR A 138 -11.27 -1.84 14.82
C THR A 138 -11.74 -2.93 13.87
N LEU A 139 -11.90 -4.18 14.34
CA LEU A 139 -12.45 -5.26 13.53
C LEU A 139 -13.91 -5.06 13.15
N LEU A 140 -14.69 -4.25 13.87
CA LEU A 140 -16.05 -3.90 13.46
C LEU A 140 -16.08 -3.19 12.10
N SER A 141 -15.06 -2.40 11.79
CA SER A 141 -14.94 -1.71 10.50
C SER A 141 -14.14 -2.50 9.45
N MET A 142 -13.69 -3.72 9.74
CA MET A 142 -12.93 -4.53 8.77
C MET A 142 -13.58 -4.63 7.39
N PRO A 143 -14.91 -4.83 7.24
CA PRO A 143 -15.56 -4.79 5.94
C PRO A 143 -15.38 -3.45 5.22
N ALA A 144 -15.48 -2.34 5.95
CA ALA A 144 -15.31 -1.00 5.41
C ALA A 144 -13.84 -0.73 5.04
N PHE A 145 -12.90 -1.18 5.85
CA PHE A 145 -11.47 -1.05 5.58
C PHE A 145 -11.05 -1.83 4.33
N MET A 146 -11.50 -3.07 4.18
CA MET A 146 -11.27 -3.85 2.97
C MET A 146 -11.87 -3.16 1.73
N LEU A 147 -13.09 -2.65 1.85
CA LEU A 147 -13.76 -1.91 0.77
C LEU A 147 -13.03 -0.60 0.43
N GLN A 148 -12.52 0.13 1.41
CA GLN A 148 -11.70 1.33 1.17
C GLN A 148 -10.49 0.98 0.29
N ASN A 149 -9.80 -0.12 0.56
CA ASN A 149 -8.66 -0.58 -0.23
C ASN A 149 -9.08 -1.00 -1.66
N VAL A 150 -10.22 -1.69 -1.79
CA VAL A 150 -10.80 -2.05 -3.09
C VAL A 150 -11.14 -0.81 -3.92
N PHE A 151 -11.80 0.18 -3.31
CA PHE A 151 -12.24 1.37 -4.02
C PHE A 151 -11.11 2.31 -4.42
N GLN A 152 -9.94 2.27 -3.77
CA GLN A 152 -8.75 3.00 -4.24
C GLN A 152 -8.42 2.68 -5.70
N SER A 153 -8.47 1.41 -6.10
CA SER A 153 -8.24 0.99 -7.48
C SER A 153 -9.46 1.22 -8.37
N PHE A 154 -10.67 0.94 -7.88
CA PHE A 154 -11.88 1.07 -8.70
C PHE A 154 -12.29 2.51 -9.00
N PHE A 155 -11.96 3.49 -8.16
CA PHE A 155 -12.18 4.89 -8.52
C PHE A 155 -11.36 5.31 -9.74
N VAL A 156 -10.17 4.77 -9.90
CA VAL A 156 -9.33 5.03 -11.07
C VAL A 156 -9.93 4.36 -12.31
N THR A 157 -10.32 3.10 -12.21
CA THR A 157 -11.01 2.34 -13.27
C THR A 157 -12.34 2.99 -13.67
N ALA A 158 -13.03 3.62 -12.73
CA ALA A 158 -14.28 4.35 -12.97
C ALA A 158 -14.08 5.77 -13.57
N GLU A 159 -12.85 6.15 -13.92
CA GLU A 159 -12.46 7.52 -14.38
C GLU A 159 -12.78 8.62 -13.34
N LYS A 160 -12.72 8.28 -12.06
CA LYS A 160 -13.02 9.18 -10.94
C LYS A 160 -11.88 9.26 -9.90
N PRO A 161 -10.59 9.34 -10.30
CA PRO A 161 -9.49 9.33 -9.33
C PRO A 161 -9.54 10.53 -8.36
N LYS A 162 -10.05 11.69 -8.81
CA LYS A 162 -10.26 12.86 -7.93
C LYS A 162 -11.31 12.62 -6.85
N LEU A 163 -12.36 11.85 -7.16
CA LEU A 163 -13.36 11.49 -6.16
C LEU A 163 -12.77 10.53 -5.14
N GLY A 164 -11.97 9.56 -5.59
CA GLY A 164 -11.22 8.66 -4.70
C GLY A 164 -10.31 9.44 -3.74
N LEU A 165 -9.54 10.39 -4.26
CA LEU A 165 -8.74 11.30 -3.44
C LEU A 165 -9.61 12.04 -2.42
N GLY A 166 -10.73 12.64 -2.85
CA GLY A 166 -11.64 13.37 -1.95
C GLY A 166 -12.17 12.51 -0.81
N VAL A 167 -12.57 11.28 -1.10
CA VAL A 167 -13.06 10.32 -0.09
C VAL A 167 -11.97 9.99 0.94
N ILE A 168 -10.75 9.70 0.49
CA ILE A 168 -9.63 9.38 1.40
C ILE A 168 -9.21 10.59 2.22
N VAL A 169 -9.20 11.79 1.63
CA VAL A 169 -8.90 13.03 2.38
C VAL A 169 -9.95 13.29 3.45
N ILE A 170 -11.24 13.17 3.13
CA ILE A 170 -12.32 13.33 4.12
C ILE A 170 -12.18 12.27 5.23
N ALA A 171 -11.95 11.01 4.88
CA ALA A 171 -11.76 9.94 5.84
C ALA A 171 -10.57 10.22 6.78
N GLY A 172 -9.41 10.56 6.24
CA GLY A 172 -8.22 10.83 7.04
C GLY A 172 -8.31 12.11 7.87
N VAL A 173 -8.93 13.19 7.35
CA VAL A 173 -9.19 14.39 8.15
C VAL A 173 -10.16 14.08 9.28
N THR A 174 -11.20 13.28 9.02
CA THR A 174 -12.14 12.84 10.07
C THR A 174 -11.41 12.04 11.14
N ASN A 175 -10.52 11.13 10.78
CA ASN A 175 -9.70 10.38 11.73
C ASN A 175 -8.88 11.34 12.62
N MET A 176 -8.09 12.25 12.02
CA MET A 176 -7.26 13.20 12.77
C MET A 176 -8.08 14.11 13.69
N VAL A 177 -9.25 14.60 13.24
CA VAL A 177 -10.14 15.43 14.05
C VAL A 177 -10.74 14.62 15.21
N LEU A 178 -11.17 13.39 14.97
CA LEU A 178 -11.70 12.52 16.01
C LEU A 178 -10.63 12.06 17.00
N ASP A 179 -9.41 11.81 16.57
CA ASP A 179 -8.28 11.53 17.47
C ASP A 179 -8.03 12.74 18.40
N PHE A 180 -7.97 13.93 17.83
CA PHE A 180 -7.85 15.14 18.64
C PHE A 180 -8.99 15.28 19.65
N LEU A 181 -10.23 15.08 19.25
CA LEU A 181 -11.39 15.22 20.14
C LEU A 181 -11.49 14.07 21.15
N LEU A 182 -11.46 12.81 20.68
CA LEU A 182 -11.74 11.65 21.55
C LEU A 182 -10.54 11.30 22.43
N VAL A 183 -9.33 11.44 21.91
CA VAL A 183 -8.11 11.09 22.63
C VAL A 183 -7.52 12.32 23.34
N GLY A 184 -7.40 13.46 22.63
CA GLY A 184 -6.78 14.66 23.17
C GLY A 184 -7.68 15.42 24.14
N VAL A 185 -8.94 15.70 23.76
CA VAL A 185 -9.87 16.54 24.55
C VAL A 185 -10.68 15.70 25.55
N PHE A 186 -11.40 14.69 25.07
CA PHE A 186 -12.27 13.88 25.92
C PHE A 186 -11.55 12.78 26.70
N GLN A 187 -10.29 12.52 26.38
CA GLN A 187 -9.43 11.55 27.05
C GLN A 187 -10.05 10.14 27.19
N ILE A 188 -10.80 9.70 26.17
CA ILE A 188 -11.42 8.36 26.12
C ILE A 188 -10.36 7.26 26.04
N GLY A 189 -9.09 7.63 25.81
CA GLY A 189 -7.98 6.68 25.75
C GLY A 189 -7.97 5.87 24.46
N LEU A 190 -7.52 4.61 24.56
CA LEU A 190 -7.33 3.71 23.41
C LEU A 190 -8.64 3.42 22.63
N ALA A 191 -9.76 3.35 23.32
CA ALA A 191 -11.06 3.18 22.67
C ALA A 191 -11.41 4.39 21.79
N GLY A 192 -11.04 5.61 22.21
CA GLY A 192 -11.22 6.83 21.41
C GLY A 192 -10.48 6.77 20.07
N ALA A 193 -9.20 6.37 20.08
CA ALA A 193 -8.41 6.17 18.86
C ALA A 193 -9.02 5.08 17.95
N ALA A 194 -9.44 3.96 18.54
CA ALA A 194 -10.10 2.90 17.78
C ALA A 194 -11.40 3.38 17.11
N PHE A 195 -12.24 4.18 17.80
CA PHE A 195 -13.47 4.76 17.22
C PHE A 195 -13.18 5.80 16.14
N ALA A 196 -12.11 6.59 16.26
CA ALA A 196 -11.67 7.51 15.22
C ALA A 196 -11.32 6.74 13.93
N THR A 197 -10.55 5.68 14.07
CA THR A 197 -10.16 4.79 12.97
C THR A 197 -11.39 4.13 12.33
N VAL A 198 -12.29 3.53 13.11
CA VAL A 198 -13.54 2.92 12.63
C VAL A 198 -14.38 3.89 11.82
N THR A 199 -14.55 5.12 12.32
CA THR A 199 -15.37 6.13 11.64
C THR A 199 -14.75 6.53 10.31
N SER A 200 -13.44 6.72 10.27
CA SER A 200 -12.69 7.03 9.07
C SER A 200 -12.81 5.92 8.01
N GLU A 201 -12.62 4.67 8.40
CA GLU A 201 -12.74 3.50 7.53
C GLU A 201 -14.17 3.34 7.00
N CYS A 202 -15.18 3.57 7.83
CA CYS A 202 -16.59 3.58 7.39
C CYS A 202 -16.84 4.64 6.32
N ILE A 203 -16.30 5.84 6.46
CA ILE A 203 -16.40 6.88 5.42
C ILE A 203 -15.70 6.40 4.15
N GLY A 204 -14.46 5.92 4.26
CA GLY A 204 -13.66 5.46 3.12
C GLY A 204 -14.25 4.26 2.36
N GLY A 205 -14.91 3.35 3.07
CA GLY A 205 -15.46 2.11 2.50
C GLY A 205 -16.94 2.16 2.12
N LEU A 206 -17.79 2.76 2.96
CA LEU A 206 -19.25 2.73 2.73
C LEU A 206 -19.75 3.85 1.81
N PHE A 207 -19.13 5.03 1.85
CA PHE A 207 -19.50 6.12 0.94
C PHE A 207 -19.38 5.72 -0.53
N PRO A 208 -18.30 5.04 -0.99
CA PRO A 208 -18.21 4.58 -2.36
C PRO A 208 -19.35 3.61 -2.76
N ILE A 209 -19.78 2.73 -1.87
CA ILE A 209 -20.94 1.85 -2.14
C ILE A 209 -22.16 2.71 -2.48
N LEU A 210 -22.47 3.72 -1.67
CA LEU A 210 -23.61 4.60 -1.91
C LEU A 210 -23.47 5.37 -3.23
N TYR A 211 -22.24 5.81 -3.57
CA TYR A 211 -21.97 6.49 -4.85
C TYR A 211 -22.20 5.59 -6.04
N PHE A 212 -21.68 4.36 -6.05
CA PHE A 212 -21.80 3.43 -7.17
C PHE A 212 -23.17 2.75 -7.25
N ALA A 213 -23.91 2.65 -6.14
CA ALA A 213 -25.28 2.12 -6.13
C ALA A 213 -26.32 3.10 -6.68
N ARG A 214 -26.06 4.41 -6.56
CA ARG A 214 -26.94 5.46 -7.10
C ARG A 214 -26.63 5.74 -8.58
N ARG A 215 -27.54 6.43 -9.27
CA ARG A 215 -27.28 6.96 -10.62
C ARG A 215 -26.09 7.90 -10.56
N ASN A 216 -25.04 7.56 -11.25
CA ASN A 216 -23.78 8.31 -11.27
C ASN A 216 -23.25 8.46 -12.72
N SER A 217 -22.27 9.35 -12.90
CA SER A 217 -21.65 9.65 -14.21
C SER A 217 -20.34 8.89 -14.45
N SER A 218 -20.09 7.81 -13.71
CA SER A 218 -18.89 6.97 -13.89
C SER A 218 -19.13 5.83 -14.87
N LEU A 219 -18.06 5.14 -15.28
CA LEU A 219 -18.12 3.95 -16.12
C LEU A 219 -18.70 2.76 -15.35
N LEU A 220 -18.46 2.71 -14.02
CA LEU A 220 -18.85 1.60 -13.16
C LEU A 220 -20.13 1.94 -12.37
N LYS A 221 -20.97 0.92 -12.19
CA LYS A 221 -22.20 0.98 -11.40
C LYS A 221 -22.37 -0.34 -10.66
N LEU A 222 -22.80 -0.27 -9.40
CA LEU A 222 -23.23 -1.45 -8.66
C LEU A 222 -24.61 -1.89 -9.12
N GLY A 223 -24.78 -3.19 -9.34
CA GLY A 223 -26.01 -3.78 -9.80
C GLY A 223 -26.12 -5.24 -9.42
N ARG A 224 -27.07 -5.94 -10.08
CA ARG A 224 -27.22 -7.39 -9.94
C ARG A 224 -25.99 -8.09 -10.53
N THR A 225 -25.59 -9.17 -9.92
CA THR A 225 -24.46 -9.98 -10.35
C THR A 225 -24.68 -11.44 -10.01
N HIS A 226 -23.95 -12.32 -10.68
CA HIS A 226 -23.91 -13.74 -10.39
C HIS A 226 -22.51 -14.12 -9.90
N PHE A 227 -22.44 -15.08 -9.01
CA PHE A 227 -21.15 -15.59 -8.54
C PHE A 227 -20.42 -16.32 -9.66
N ASN A 228 -19.24 -15.84 -10.00
CA ASN A 228 -18.32 -16.48 -10.94
C ASN A 228 -17.00 -16.78 -10.24
N GLY A 229 -16.86 -18.00 -9.72
CA GLY A 229 -15.68 -18.43 -8.97
C GLY A 229 -14.38 -18.34 -9.78
N LYS A 230 -14.43 -18.56 -11.11
CA LYS A 230 -13.27 -18.45 -11.99
C LYS A 230 -12.73 -17.01 -12.02
N ILE A 231 -13.62 -16.03 -12.19
CA ILE A 231 -13.24 -14.62 -12.21
C ILE A 231 -12.75 -14.15 -10.83
N PHE A 232 -13.40 -14.60 -9.75
CA PHE A 232 -12.94 -14.31 -8.40
C PHE A 232 -11.53 -14.84 -8.13
N LEU A 233 -11.26 -16.11 -8.45
CA LEU A 233 -9.94 -16.71 -8.30
C LEU A 233 -8.90 -16.03 -9.21
N CYS A 234 -9.27 -15.64 -10.43
CA CYS A 234 -8.40 -14.86 -11.29
C CYS A 234 -8.07 -13.48 -10.68
N ALA A 235 -9.05 -12.81 -10.07
CA ALA A 235 -8.81 -11.52 -9.40
C ALA A 235 -7.87 -11.68 -8.19
N CYS A 236 -8.11 -12.68 -7.36
CA CYS A 236 -7.23 -12.99 -6.22
C CYS A 236 -5.81 -13.37 -6.69
N GLY A 237 -5.69 -14.24 -7.69
CA GLY A 237 -4.39 -14.62 -8.25
C GLY A 237 -3.66 -13.45 -8.89
N ASN A 238 -4.37 -12.58 -9.59
CA ASN A 238 -3.79 -11.41 -10.23
C ASN A 238 -3.34 -10.33 -9.25
N GLY A 239 -4.05 -10.15 -8.14
CA GLY A 239 -3.69 -9.22 -7.07
C GLY A 239 -2.87 -9.82 -5.94
N SER A 240 -2.49 -11.11 -6.02
CA SER A 240 -1.74 -11.81 -4.96
C SER A 240 -0.39 -11.16 -4.63
N SER A 241 0.18 -10.39 -5.57
CA SER A 241 1.39 -9.60 -5.35
C SER A 241 1.23 -8.60 -4.20
N GLU A 242 0.06 -7.98 -4.02
CA GLU A 242 -0.20 -7.03 -2.94
C GLU A 242 -0.27 -7.74 -1.57
N LEU A 243 -0.94 -8.89 -1.53
CA LEU A 243 -1.00 -9.71 -0.32
C LEU A 243 0.41 -10.17 0.08
N MET A 244 1.19 -10.69 -0.89
CA MET A 244 2.57 -11.13 -0.66
C MET A 244 3.45 -9.99 -0.16
N THR A 245 3.34 -8.80 -0.76
CA THR A 245 4.10 -7.62 -0.34
C THR A 245 3.79 -7.24 1.11
N ASN A 246 2.51 -7.15 1.48
CA ASN A 246 2.11 -6.75 2.83
C ASN A 246 2.55 -7.76 3.90
N LEU A 247 2.34 -9.07 3.66
CA LEU A 247 2.76 -10.12 4.59
C LEU A 247 4.28 -10.17 4.72
N SER A 248 5.00 -10.11 3.60
CA SER A 248 6.46 -10.16 3.58
C SER A 248 7.07 -8.94 4.28
N SER A 249 6.51 -7.74 4.07
CA SER A 249 7.00 -6.52 4.70
C SER A 249 6.94 -6.59 6.22
N SER A 250 5.89 -7.18 6.79
CA SER A 250 5.78 -7.36 8.25
C SER A 250 6.88 -8.25 8.81
N ILE A 251 7.17 -9.36 8.13
CA ILE A 251 8.24 -10.31 8.52
C ILE A 251 9.62 -9.61 8.43
N VAL A 252 9.86 -8.94 7.32
CA VAL A 252 11.15 -8.28 7.05
C VAL A 252 11.39 -7.11 8.00
N ASN A 253 10.38 -6.29 8.29
CA ASN A 253 10.50 -5.19 9.27
C ASN A 253 10.84 -5.72 10.66
N SER A 254 10.25 -6.83 11.09
CA SER A 254 10.60 -7.49 12.36
C SER A 254 12.06 -7.94 12.35
N LEU A 255 12.54 -8.51 11.25
CA LEU A 255 13.93 -8.94 11.11
C LEU A 255 14.90 -7.76 11.13
N TYR A 256 14.56 -6.62 10.48
CA TYR A 256 15.36 -5.39 10.57
C TYR A 256 15.54 -4.95 12.03
N ASN A 257 14.45 -4.92 12.79
CA ASN A 257 14.50 -4.51 14.19
C ASN A 257 15.38 -5.46 15.05
N ILE A 258 15.27 -6.78 14.83
CA ILE A 258 16.09 -7.78 15.53
C ILE A 258 17.58 -7.59 15.19
N GLN A 259 17.92 -7.46 13.91
CA GLN A 259 19.32 -7.28 13.49
C GLN A 259 19.90 -5.95 13.99
N LEU A 260 19.13 -4.87 13.93
CA LEU A 260 19.57 -3.56 14.41
C LEU A 260 19.74 -3.54 15.93
N MET A 261 18.84 -4.20 16.68
CA MET A 261 18.97 -4.35 18.11
C MET A 261 20.26 -5.09 18.48
N ASN A 262 20.61 -6.15 17.73
CA ASN A 262 21.82 -6.92 17.97
C ASN A 262 23.11 -6.18 17.61
N LEU A 263 23.09 -5.31 16.58
CA LEU A 263 24.29 -4.66 16.07
C LEU A 263 24.53 -3.26 16.65
N ALA A 264 23.47 -2.53 16.99
CA ALA A 264 23.55 -1.13 17.42
C ALA A 264 22.62 -0.79 18.58
N GLY A 265 21.95 -1.80 19.16
CA GLY A 265 21.04 -1.60 20.30
C GLY A 265 19.84 -0.71 19.93
N GLU A 266 19.34 0.02 20.92
CA GLU A 266 18.18 0.91 20.78
C GLU A 266 18.40 2.02 19.74
N ASN A 267 19.63 2.52 19.61
CA ASN A 267 19.99 3.56 18.65
C ASN A 267 19.79 3.08 17.20
N GLY A 268 20.12 1.80 16.89
CA GLY A 268 19.89 1.23 15.56
C GLY A 268 18.41 1.18 15.21
N VAL A 269 17.57 0.74 16.13
CA VAL A 269 16.12 0.67 15.95
C VAL A 269 15.50 2.05 15.81
N ALA A 270 15.92 3.03 16.62
CA ALA A 270 15.46 4.41 16.57
C ALA A 270 15.84 5.09 15.23
N ALA A 271 17.08 4.87 14.76
CA ALA A 271 17.53 5.36 13.46
C ALA A 271 16.68 4.80 12.31
N PHE A 272 16.41 3.50 12.33
CA PHE A 272 15.56 2.84 11.33
C PHE A 272 14.14 3.38 11.34
N GLY A 273 13.53 3.54 12.51
CA GLY A 273 12.21 4.15 12.65
C GLY A 273 12.12 5.54 12.01
N THR A 274 13.12 6.39 12.25
CA THR A 274 13.21 7.72 11.64
C THR A 274 13.29 7.65 10.12
N ILE A 275 14.11 6.74 9.59
CA ILE A 275 14.24 6.53 8.13
C ILE A 275 12.91 6.06 7.54
N MET A 276 12.17 5.18 8.22
CA MET A 276 10.91 4.62 7.73
C MET A 276 9.81 5.67 7.59
N TYR A 277 9.75 6.72 8.40
CA TYR A 277 8.77 7.80 8.23
C TYR A 277 8.89 8.48 6.86
N VAL A 278 10.10 8.76 6.41
CA VAL A 278 10.32 9.34 5.07
C VAL A 278 10.12 8.30 3.98
N ASN A 279 10.58 7.07 4.22
CA ASN A 279 10.44 5.97 3.28
C ASN A 279 8.96 5.73 2.90
N PHE A 280 8.04 5.74 3.86
CA PHE A 280 6.60 5.56 3.58
C PHE A 280 6.06 6.62 2.61
N ILE A 281 6.47 7.89 2.79
CA ILE A 281 6.04 8.98 1.89
C ILE A 281 6.63 8.81 0.49
N PHE A 282 7.91 8.44 0.38
CA PHE A 282 8.60 8.31 -0.90
C PHE A 282 8.09 7.10 -1.70
N ILE A 283 7.90 5.96 -1.04
CA ILE A 283 7.31 4.77 -1.67
C ILE A 283 5.86 5.01 -2.10
N ALA A 284 5.10 5.81 -1.34
CA ALA A 284 3.73 6.16 -1.69
C ALA A 284 3.60 6.84 -3.06
N ILE A 285 4.64 7.56 -3.52
CA ILE A 285 4.67 8.17 -4.86
C ILE A 285 4.65 7.08 -5.94
N PHE A 286 5.49 6.06 -5.81
CA PHE A 286 5.55 4.96 -6.77
C PHE A 286 4.31 4.06 -6.71
N LEU A 287 3.79 3.77 -5.52
CA LEU A 287 2.56 3.02 -5.34
C LEU A 287 1.36 3.77 -5.94
N GLY A 288 1.24 5.07 -5.66
CA GLY A 288 0.16 5.90 -6.19
C GLY A 288 0.21 6.01 -7.72
N TYR A 289 1.42 6.12 -8.29
CA TYR A 289 1.59 6.05 -9.74
C TYR A 289 1.15 4.70 -10.31
N SER A 290 1.56 3.62 -9.69
CA SER A 290 1.24 2.25 -10.12
C SER A 290 -0.27 2.00 -10.08
N ILE A 291 -0.94 2.35 -8.98
CA ILE A 291 -2.41 2.25 -8.85
C ILE A 291 -3.12 3.14 -9.88
N GLY A 292 -2.61 4.36 -10.09
CA GLY A 292 -3.18 5.31 -11.04
C GLY A 292 -3.04 4.90 -12.50
N SER A 293 -1.94 4.24 -12.87
CA SER A 293 -1.64 3.85 -14.26
C SER A 293 -2.14 2.45 -14.63
N ALA A 294 -2.32 1.55 -13.66
CA ALA A 294 -2.71 0.17 -13.92
C ALA A 294 -4.01 0.03 -14.74
N PRO A 295 -5.11 0.75 -14.45
CA PRO A 295 -6.33 0.67 -15.25
C PRO A 295 -6.17 1.15 -16.70
N LEU A 296 -5.24 2.10 -16.96
CA LEU A 296 -4.93 2.55 -18.31
C LEU A 296 -4.28 1.43 -19.12
N VAL A 297 -3.29 0.77 -18.52
CA VAL A 297 -2.60 -0.37 -19.13
C VAL A 297 -3.59 -1.52 -19.39
N SER A 298 -4.42 -1.86 -18.40
CA SER A 298 -5.40 -2.94 -18.52
C SER A 298 -6.44 -2.66 -19.59
N TYR A 299 -6.93 -1.42 -19.68
CA TYR A 299 -7.92 -1.00 -20.68
C TYR A 299 -7.36 -1.15 -22.10
N HIS A 300 -6.18 -0.56 -22.37
CA HIS A 300 -5.58 -0.62 -23.70
C HIS A 300 -5.14 -2.04 -24.08
N TYR A 301 -4.74 -2.84 -23.11
CA TYR A 301 -4.50 -4.27 -23.33
C TYR A 301 -5.79 -4.99 -23.74
N GLY A 302 -6.91 -4.75 -23.05
CA GLY A 302 -8.21 -5.31 -23.41
C GLY A 302 -8.74 -4.84 -24.78
N ALA A 303 -8.49 -3.58 -25.12
CA ALA A 303 -8.86 -2.99 -26.41
C ALA A 303 -7.96 -3.41 -27.59
N GLY A 304 -6.87 -4.16 -27.34
CA GLY A 304 -5.90 -4.53 -28.37
C GLY A 304 -5.08 -3.33 -28.92
N ASN A 305 -5.09 -2.19 -28.22
CA ASN A 305 -4.38 -0.99 -28.63
C ASN A 305 -2.90 -1.07 -28.20
N HIS A 306 -2.12 -1.78 -28.96
CA HIS A 306 -0.70 -2.03 -28.70
C HIS A 306 0.17 -0.76 -28.76
N ASP A 307 -0.17 0.18 -29.65
CA ASP A 307 0.58 1.44 -29.78
C ASP A 307 0.47 2.28 -28.51
N GLU A 308 -0.75 2.38 -27.95
CA GLU A 308 -0.94 3.12 -26.69
C GLU A 308 -0.35 2.35 -25.49
N LEU A 309 -0.41 1.03 -25.50
CA LEU A 309 0.22 0.20 -24.48
C LEU A 309 1.74 0.42 -24.44
N LYS A 310 2.39 0.47 -25.60
CA LYS A 310 3.81 0.79 -25.75
C LYS A 310 4.12 2.22 -25.31
N ASN A 311 3.27 3.18 -25.71
CA ASN A 311 3.37 4.59 -25.30
C ASN A 311 3.33 4.74 -23.78
N LEU A 312 2.34 4.11 -23.10
CA LEU A 312 2.20 4.12 -21.65
C LEU A 312 3.40 3.48 -20.94
N PHE A 313 3.86 2.33 -21.43
CA PHE A 313 5.01 1.63 -20.86
C PHE A 313 6.29 2.48 -20.90
N GLN A 314 6.62 3.04 -22.08
CA GLN A 314 7.82 3.86 -22.23
C GLN A 314 7.76 5.15 -21.41
N LYS A 315 6.60 5.83 -21.38
CA LYS A 315 6.42 7.05 -20.59
C LYS A 315 6.50 6.76 -19.09
N SER A 316 5.92 5.64 -18.64
CA SER A 316 5.98 5.23 -17.25
C SER A 316 7.41 4.96 -16.79
N LEU A 317 8.17 4.20 -17.55
CA LEU A 317 9.57 3.92 -17.20
C LEU A 317 10.42 5.21 -17.11
N ARG A 318 10.22 6.16 -18.03
CA ARG A 318 10.92 7.46 -17.99
C ARG A 318 10.52 8.29 -16.77
N LEU A 319 9.22 8.39 -16.48
CA LEU A 319 8.73 9.15 -15.30
C LEU A 319 9.25 8.54 -13.99
N ILE A 320 9.20 7.22 -13.87
CA ILE A 320 9.71 6.51 -12.70
C ILE A 320 11.21 6.74 -12.51
N GLY A 321 11.98 6.69 -13.59
CA GLY A 321 13.42 6.97 -13.54
C GLY A 321 13.71 8.42 -13.11
N ILE A 322 12.97 9.39 -13.64
CA ILE A 322 13.10 10.82 -13.25
C ILE A 322 12.74 10.99 -11.78
N TRP A 323 11.64 10.41 -11.32
CA TRP A 323 11.23 10.50 -9.91
C TRP A 323 12.17 9.78 -8.98
N GLY A 324 12.67 8.61 -9.37
CA GLY A 324 13.67 7.88 -8.59
C GLY A 324 14.93 8.71 -8.36
N LEU A 325 15.45 9.34 -9.42
CA LEU A 325 16.59 10.24 -9.34
C LEU A 325 16.29 11.48 -8.47
N MET A 326 15.12 12.08 -8.66
CA MET A 326 14.70 13.26 -7.89
C MET A 326 14.57 12.92 -6.41
N LEU A 327 13.94 11.79 -6.06
CA LEU A 327 13.79 11.36 -4.68
C LEU A 327 15.12 10.98 -4.04
N PHE A 328 16.03 10.35 -4.78
CA PHE A 328 17.38 10.07 -4.32
C PHE A 328 18.14 11.36 -4.00
N ILE A 329 18.15 12.35 -4.90
CA ILE A 329 18.80 13.64 -4.67
C ILE A 329 18.16 14.35 -3.47
N LEU A 330 16.82 14.39 -3.40
CA LEU A 330 16.10 14.99 -2.30
C LEU A 330 16.48 14.32 -0.96
N ALA A 331 16.50 12.98 -0.92
CA ALA A 331 16.87 12.22 0.25
C ALA A 331 18.30 12.54 0.73
N GLN A 332 19.26 12.66 -0.20
CA GLN A 332 20.64 13.06 0.14
C GLN A 332 20.70 14.46 0.76
N LEU A 333 19.91 15.40 0.23
CA LEU A 333 19.87 16.78 0.74
C LEU A 333 19.21 16.86 2.12
N ILE A 334 18.10 16.12 2.33
CA ILE A 334 17.35 16.17 3.57
C ILE A 334 17.91 15.24 4.67
N ALA A 335 18.89 14.38 4.39
CA ALA A 335 19.42 13.40 5.35
C ALA A 335 19.90 14.07 6.65
N ARG A 336 20.62 15.19 6.54
CA ARG A 336 21.11 15.94 7.71
C ARG A 336 20.00 16.67 8.47
N PRO A 337 19.13 17.51 7.83
CA PRO A 337 18.03 18.15 8.53
C PRO A 337 17.02 17.15 9.10
N LEU A 338 16.76 16.02 8.43
CA LEU A 338 15.91 14.95 8.94
C LEU A 338 16.45 14.41 10.26
N ALA A 339 17.73 14.01 10.29
CA ALA A 339 18.37 13.52 11.50
C ALA A 339 18.39 14.59 12.61
N ALA A 340 18.61 15.88 12.27
CA ALA A 340 18.59 16.96 13.24
C ALA A 340 17.21 17.15 13.90
N ILE A 341 16.12 17.05 13.12
CA ILE A 341 14.74 17.25 13.63
C ILE A 341 14.33 16.10 14.56
N PHE A 342 14.63 14.84 14.18
CA PHE A 342 14.12 13.68 14.91
C PHE A 342 15.04 13.21 16.03
N VAL A 343 16.36 13.31 15.84
CA VAL A 343 17.35 12.68 16.74
C VAL A 343 18.54 13.59 17.04
N GLY A 344 18.39 14.90 16.87
CA GLY A 344 19.46 15.90 17.09
C GLY A 344 19.92 16.05 18.54
N TYR A 345 19.25 15.40 19.49
CA TYR A 345 19.60 15.39 20.92
C TYR A 345 20.70 14.38 21.26
N ASP A 346 21.04 13.45 20.39
CA ASP A 346 22.08 12.43 20.59
C ASP A 346 22.99 12.40 19.34
N ALA A 347 24.30 12.67 19.56
CA ALA A 347 25.27 12.80 18.48
C ALA A 347 25.53 11.48 17.73
N ASP A 348 25.55 10.35 18.45
CA ASP A 348 25.81 9.04 17.87
C ASP A 348 24.60 8.57 17.05
N LEU A 349 23.40 8.72 17.60
CA LEU A 349 22.14 8.42 16.92
C LEU A 349 21.93 9.32 15.69
N PHE A 350 22.27 10.61 15.80
CA PHE A 350 22.25 11.56 14.68
C PHE A 350 23.14 11.08 13.52
N SER A 351 24.41 10.78 13.85
CA SER A 351 25.39 10.29 12.87
C SER A 351 24.95 9.00 12.19
N MET A 352 24.45 8.05 12.99
CA MET A 352 23.94 6.77 12.52
C MET A 352 22.73 6.95 11.59
N THR A 353 21.75 7.78 11.97
CA THR A 353 20.56 8.07 11.18
C THR A 353 20.91 8.74 9.86
N GLN A 354 21.78 9.75 9.88
CA GLN A 354 22.22 10.46 8.70
C GLN A 354 22.94 9.52 7.71
N ASN A 355 23.90 8.73 8.20
CA ASN A 355 24.64 7.78 7.38
C ASN A 355 23.73 6.66 6.85
N GLY A 356 22.91 6.08 7.73
CA GLY A 356 21.95 5.05 7.37
C GLY A 356 20.99 5.49 6.28
N PHE A 357 20.43 6.70 6.41
CA PHE A 357 19.51 7.23 5.40
C PHE A 357 20.20 7.50 4.05
N ARG A 358 21.43 8.00 4.04
CA ARG A 358 22.21 8.22 2.82
C ARG A 358 22.49 6.93 2.06
N ILE A 359 22.74 5.83 2.75
CA ILE A 359 22.93 4.51 2.13
C ILE A 359 21.60 3.95 1.69
N TYR A 360 20.58 3.98 2.55
CA TYR A 360 19.25 3.44 2.29
C TYR A 360 18.59 4.05 1.05
N CYS A 361 18.72 5.37 0.86
CA CYS A 361 18.06 6.09 -0.21
C CYS A 361 18.56 5.73 -1.62
N ILE A 362 19.68 5.01 -1.78
CA ILE A 362 20.12 4.44 -3.06
C ILE A 362 19.03 3.55 -3.65
N ALA A 363 18.25 2.89 -2.80
CA ALA A 363 17.12 2.06 -3.23
C ALA A 363 16.06 2.85 -4.02
N TYR A 364 15.88 4.15 -3.79
CA TYR A 364 14.88 4.95 -4.50
C TYR A 364 15.14 5.07 -6.00
N LEU A 365 16.39 4.91 -6.44
CA LEU A 365 16.73 4.86 -7.87
C LEU A 365 16.09 3.65 -8.58
N ILE A 366 15.78 2.60 -7.83
CA ILE A 366 15.42 1.28 -8.36
C ILE A 366 14.00 0.87 -7.96
N ASN A 367 13.56 1.18 -6.73
CA ASN A 367 12.28 0.76 -6.16
C ASN A 367 11.10 0.97 -7.11
N GLY A 368 11.04 2.14 -7.75
CA GLY A 368 9.95 2.50 -8.64
C GLY A 368 9.79 1.54 -9.82
N PHE A 369 10.90 1.07 -10.40
CA PHE A 369 10.86 0.13 -11.52
C PHE A 369 10.29 -1.23 -11.11
N ASN A 370 10.65 -1.71 -9.94
CA ASN A 370 10.17 -2.99 -9.43
C ASN A 370 8.70 -2.94 -9.01
N ILE A 371 8.29 -1.86 -8.32
CA ILE A 371 6.89 -1.61 -7.94
C ILE A 371 6.02 -1.51 -9.20
N TYR A 372 6.43 -0.70 -10.16
CA TYR A 372 5.72 -0.56 -11.42
C TYR A 372 5.73 -1.87 -12.22
N GLY A 373 6.84 -2.59 -12.26
CA GLY A 373 6.95 -3.87 -12.97
C GLY A 373 5.93 -4.90 -12.47
N SER A 374 5.81 -5.06 -11.16
CA SER A 374 4.79 -5.91 -10.56
C SER A 374 3.38 -5.45 -10.94
N SER A 375 3.07 -4.16 -10.74
CA SER A 375 1.77 -3.57 -11.08
C SER A 375 1.44 -3.64 -12.58
N PHE A 376 2.44 -3.48 -13.45
CA PHE A 376 2.28 -3.59 -14.90
C PHE A 376 1.87 -5.00 -15.33
N PHE A 377 2.48 -6.05 -14.75
CA PHE A 377 2.07 -7.42 -15.02
C PHE A 377 0.71 -7.76 -14.40
N THR A 378 0.35 -7.21 -13.24
CA THR A 378 -1.02 -7.26 -12.72
C THR A 378 -2.00 -6.64 -13.72
N ALA A 379 -1.69 -5.48 -14.26
CA ALA A 379 -2.51 -4.79 -15.25
C ALA A 379 -2.65 -5.58 -16.57
N LEU A 380 -1.63 -6.33 -16.96
CA LEU A 380 -1.71 -7.27 -18.09
C LEU A 380 -2.43 -8.60 -17.76
N ASN A 381 -3.01 -8.71 -16.55
CA ASN A 381 -3.64 -9.93 -16.04
C ASN A 381 -2.67 -11.13 -15.98
N ASN A 382 -1.42 -10.89 -15.68
CA ASN A 382 -0.41 -11.92 -15.42
C ASN A 382 0.02 -11.88 -13.94
N GLY A 383 -0.88 -12.34 -13.07
CA GLY A 383 -0.66 -12.35 -11.63
C GLY A 383 0.53 -13.19 -11.18
N LEU A 384 0.87 -14.26 -11.93
CA LEU A 384 2.01 -15.12 -11.59
C LEU A 384 3.33 -14.36 -11.66
N ILE A 385 3.58 -13.59 -12.73
CA ILE A 385 4.80 -12.79 -12.85
C ILE A 385 4.80 -11.66 -11.81
N SER A 386 3.66 -11.00 -11.61
CA SER A 386 3.51 -9.95 -10.61
C SER A 386 3.81 -10.47 -9.20
N ALA A 387 3.22 -11.61 -8.82
CA ALA A 387 3.46 -12.25 -7.54
C ALA A 387 4.93 -12.69 -7.39
N ALA A 388 5.54 -13.24 -8.45
CA ALA A 388 6.95 -13.63 -8.43
C ALA A 388 7.88 -12.43 -8.17
N ILE A 389 7.65 -11.30 -8.85
CA ILE A 389 8.43 -10.06 -8.62
C ILE A 389 8.27 -9.62 -7.17
N SER A 390 7.04 -9.53 -6.66
CA SER A 390 6.76 -9.04 -5.30
C SER A 390 7.31 -9.97 -4.23
N PHE A 391 7.11 -11.28 -4.37
CA PHE A 391 7.57 -12.28 -3.40
C PHE A 391 9.10 -12.35 -3.34
N LEU A 392 9.76 -12.45 -4.50
CA LEU A 392 11.22 -12.51 -4.55
C LEU A 392 11.84 -11.20 -4.05
N ARG A 393 11.25 -10.06 -4.39
CA ARG A 393 11.69 -8.74 -3.95
C ARG A 393 11.64 -8.59 -2.44
N THR A 394 10.45 -8.75 -1.86
CA THR A 394 10.20 -8.39 -0.45
C THR A 394 10.57 -9.51 0.50
N LEU A 395 10.37 -10.78 0.17
CA LEU A 395 10.68 -11.85 1.09
C LEU A 395 12.09 -12.41 0.83
N VAL A 396 12.36 -12.90 -0.39
CA VAL A 396 13.57 -13.69 -0.62
C VAL A 396 14.83 -12.80 -0.61
N PHE A 397 14.87 -11.81 -1.49
CA PHE A 397 16.10 -11.01 -1.65
C PHE A 397 16.32 -10.05 -0.48
N GLN A 398 15.25 -9.46 0.05
CA GLN A 398 15.39 -8.52 1.16
C GLN A 398 15.72 -9.27 2.47
N LEU A 399 15.08 -10.41 2.73
CA LEU A 399 15.41 -11.25 3.88
C LEU A 399 16.85 -11.77 3.82
N ALA A 400 17.27 -12.30 2.66
CA ALA A 400 18.64 -12.75 2.45
C ALA A 400 19.65 -11.60 2.63
N ALA A 401 19.38 -10.42 2.08
CA ALA A 401 20.26 -9.27 2.20
C ALA A 401 20.40 -8.79 3.65
N VAL A 402 19.29 -8.73 4.41
CA VAL A 402 19.30 -8.31 5.83
C VAL A 402 20.05 -9.31 6.72
N LEU A 403 20.05 -10.60 6.36
CA LEU A 403 20.79 -11.62 7.12
C LEU A 403 22.28 -11.70 6.74
N LEU A 404 22.59 -11.58 5.44
CA LEU A 404 23.96 -11.85 4.95
C LEU A 404 24.85 -10.62 4.90
N LEU A 405 24.33 -9.45 4.49
CA LEU A 405 25.16 -8.25 4.34
C LEU A 405 25.74 -7.73 5.65
N PRO A 406 25.04 -7.80 6.79
CA PRO A 406 25.62 -7.39 8.07
C PRO A 406 26.85 -8.22 8.49
N LEU A 407 26.96 -9.46 8.05
CA LEU A 407 28.12 -10.32 8.33
C LEU A 407 29.40 -9.79 7.64
N LEU A 408 29.26 -9.05 6.54
CA LEU A 408 30.37 -8.51 5.75
C LEU A 408 30.62 -7.03 6.03
N LEU A 409 29.55 -6.24 6.23
CA LEU A 409 29.59 -4.77 6.27
C LEU A 409 29.11 -4.19 7.61
N GLY A 410 28.80 -5.03 8.60
CA GLY A 410 28.24 -4.59 9.86
C GLY A 410 26.93 -3.81 9.67
N ILE A 411 26.74 -2.72 10.39
CA ILE A 411 25.51 -1.91 10.33
C ILE A 411 25.27 -1.32 8.95
N ASN A 412 26.32 -0.99 8.18
CA ASN A 412 26.16 -0.50 6.81
C ASN A 412 25.58 -1.57 5.87
N GLY A 413 25.78 -2.85 6.19
CA GLY A 413 25.14 -3.96 5.50
C GLY A 413 23.62 -3.94 5.66
N ILE A 414 23.10 -3.58 6.84
CA ILE A 414 21.66 -3.42 7.05
C ILE A 414 21.09 -2.26 6.23
N TRP A 415 21.76 -1.11 6.24
CA TRP A 415 21.32 0.06 5.47
C TRP A 415 21.33 -0.19 3.96
N SER A 416 22.28 -0.96 3.46
CA SER A 416 22.41 -1.30 2.04
C SER A 416 21.51 -2.48 1.60
N ALA A 417 20.93 -3.23 2.54
CA ALA A 417 20.19 -4.45 2.24
C ALA A 417 19.01 -4.21 1.29
N VAL A 418 18.27 -3.11 1.48
CA VAL A 418 17.16 -2.74 0.56
C VAL A 418 17.68 -2.46 -0.84
N ALA A 419 18.76 -1.68 -0.98
CA ALA A 419 19.30 -1.32 -2.28
C ALA A 419 19.81 -2.56 -3.05
N VAL A 420 20.46 -3.50 -2.36
CA VAL A 420 20.93 -4.76 -2.97
C VAL A 420 19.74 -5.64 -3.37
N ALA A 421 18.74 -5.79 -2.51
CA ALA A 421 17.54 -6.56 -2.82
C ALA A 421 16.78 -5.98 -4.04
N GLU A 422 16.66 -4.66 -4.10
CA GLU A 422 16.04 -3.96 -5.23
C GLU A 422 16.84 -4.13 -6.53
N LEU A 423 18.17 -4.13 -6.46
CA LEU A 423 19.03 -4.36 -7.62
C LEU A 423 18.87 -5.78 -8.19
N LEU A 424 18.85 -6.79 -7.33
CA LEU A 424 18.58 -8.18 -7.73
C LEU A 424 17.19 -8.32 -8.36
N THR A 425 16.21 -7.68 -7.75
CA THR A 425 14.83 -7.65 -8.28
C THR A 425 14.75 -6.93 -9.62
N LEU A 426 15.51 -5.86 -9.82
CA LEU A 426 15.54 -5.14 -11.09
C LEU A 426 16.01 -6.05 -12.23
N GLY A 427 17.03 -6.86 -12.00
CA GLY A 427 17.48 -7.88 -12.97
C GLY A 427 16.36 -8.85 -13.35
N LEU A 428 15.59 -9.30 -12.36
CA LEU A 428 14.43 -10.15 -12.57
C LEU A 428 13.32 -9.43 -13.35
N THR A 429 12.98 -8.20 -12.94
CA THR A 429 11.94 -7.37 -13.56
C THR A 429 12.27 -7.10 -15.03
N VAL A 430 13.52 -6.71 -15.33
CA VAL A 430 13.99 -6.49 -16.70
C VAL A 430 13.93 -7.78 -17.51
N THR A 431 14.30 -8.92 -16.92
CA THR A 431 14.20 -10.23 -17.58
C THR A 431 12.76 -10.54 -17.98
N PHE A 432 11.80 -10.31 -17.07
CA PHE A 432 10.38 -10.50 -17.38
C PHE A 432 9.87 -9.50 -18.44
N PHE A 433 10.30 -8.25 -18.41
CA PHE A 433 9.96 -7.29 -19.45
C PHE A 433 10.49 -7.75 -20.82
N VAL A 434 11.74 -8.15 -20.91
CA VAL A 434 12.33 -8.60 -22.20
C VAL A 434 11.65 -9.87 -22.72
N ARG A 435 11.42 -10.88 -21.86
CA ARG A 435 10.82 -12.15 -22.26
C ARG A 435 9.37 -12.02 -22.73
N ASN A 436 8.60 -11.14 -22.11
CA ASN A 436 7.16 -11.02 -22.35
C ASN A 436 6.78 -9.92 -23.37
N ARG A 437 7.75 -9.14 -23.87
CA ARG A 437 7.49 -8.02 -24.80
C ARG A 437 6.73 -8.44 -26.07
N LYS A 438 7.11 -9.58 -26.66
CA LYS A 438 6.45 -10.12 -27.87
C LYS A 438 5.06 -10.67 -27.56
N LYS A 439 4.85 -11.25 -26.38
CA LYS A 439 3.57 -11.85 -25.97
C LYS A 439 2.49 -10.79 -25.78
N TYR A 440 2.86 -9.64 -25.23
CA TYR A 440 1.91 -8.57 -24.87
C TYR A 440 2.03 -7.33 -25.75
N HIS A 441 2.96 -7.29 -26.70
CA HIS A 441 3.16 -6.23 -27.69
C HIS A 441 3.31 -4.81 -27.10
N TYR A 442 4.02 -4.65 -25.97
CA TYR A 442 4.23 -3.35 -25.33
C TYR A 442 5.63 -2.74 -25.58
N ALA A 443 6.53 -3.41 -26.30
CA ALA A 443 7.88 -2.93 -26.63
C ALA A 443 8.42 -3.54 -27.96
#